data_ca8db2113af7e087e1a72563abffa799
#
_entry.id   ca8db2113af7e087e1a72563abffa799
#
_cell.length_a   1.000
_cell.length_b   1.000
_cell.length_c   1.000
_cell.angle_alpha   90.00
_cell.angle_beta   90.00
_cell.angle_gamma   90.00
#
_symmetry.space_group_name_H-M   'P 1'
#
loop_
_entity.id
_entity.type
_entity.pdbx_description
1 polymer ?
#
loop_
_entity_poly.entity_id
_entity_poly.type
_entity_poly.pdbx_seq_one_letter_code
_entity_poly.pdbx_strand_id
1 'polypeptide(L)'
;MTFGALQVTLGVVFAAAFALSAAAQDAATAVGAPADAFPKPDRPVADIISPIWHSESERDHAGEPQQLVSRLGIKSGMTLADIGAVSGYYVVRLSPIVGPGGRVIAEDVAPDYLQGLRQRVDALGLQNVDIVQGEAHDPKLPMQALDLAILVHMYHEIAQPFALLYNLVPAFNPGARIGIVDTFAATQSHGTPPTLLRCELHAVGYRELNFNRLTGSDAYLAIFAPPSVAGRPRPGTIVACKAP
;
A
#
# COMPACT_ATOMS: atom_id res chain seq x y z
N MET A 1 -85.95 9.29 -19.01
CA MET A 1 -84.77 10.06 -19.42
C MET A 1 -83.93 10.32 -18.18
N THR A 2 -82.97 9.50 -17.87
CA THR A 2 -82.15 9.59 -16.66
C THR A 2 -80.70 9.85 -17.11
N PHE A 3 -80.20 11.04 -16.77
CA PHE A 3 -78.81 11.41 -16.99
C PHE A 3 -77.93 10.82 -15.91
N GLY A 4 -77.03 9.95 -16.28
CA GLY A 4 -75.95 9.41 -15.40
C GLY A 4 -74.81 10.39 -15.32
N ALA A 5 -74.42 10.74 -14.09
CA ALA A 5 -73.25 11.57 -13.82
C ALA A 5 -71.98 10.71 -13.82
N LEU A 6 -71.03 11.11 -14.65
CA LEU A 6 -69.70 10.49 -14.76
C LEU A 6 -68.81 11.13 -13.67
N GLN A 7 -68.43 10.35 -12.64
CA GLN A 7 -67.42 10.75 -11.65
C GLN A 7 -66.00 10.49 -12.20
N VAL A 8 -65.25 11.56 -12.40
CA VAL A 8 -63.83 11.51 -12.71
C VAL A 8 -63.08 11.49 -11.38
N THR A 9 -62.48 10.33 -11.05
CA THR A 9 -61.54 10.20 -9.94
C THR A 9 -60.16 10.69 -10.38
N LEU A 10 -59.74 11.79 -9.80
CA LEU A 10 -58.38 12.33 -9.97
C LEU A 10 -57.40 11.50 -9.15
N GLY A 11 -56.62 10.65 -9.78
CA GLY A 11 -55.54 9.88 -9.16
C GLY A 11 -54.36 10.80 -8.85
N VAL A 12 -54.09 11.00 -7.57
CA VAL A 12 -52.88 11.67 -7.10
C VAL A 12 -51.71 10.67 -7.24
N VAL A 13 -50.86 10.90 -8.24
CA VAL A 13 -49.60 10.18 -8.37
C VAL A 13 -48.60 10.80 -7.39
N PHE A 14 -48.33 10.11 -6.29
CA PHE A 14 -47.21 10.42 -5.41
C PHE A 14 -45.92 10.12 -6.16
N ALA A 15 -45.22 11.15 -6.58
CA ALA A 15 -43.84 11.06 -7.01
C ALA A 15 -42.98 10.86 -5.76
N ALA A 16 -42.61 9.59 -5.46
CA ALA A 16 -41.55 9.28 -4.53
C ALA A 16 -40.23 9.70 -5.18
N ALA A 17 -39.77 10.93 -4.90
CA ALA A 17 -38.50 11.43 -5.34
C ALA A 17 -37.40 10.67 -4.61
N PHE A 18 -36.55 10.05 -5.40
CA PHE A 18 -35.40 9.30 -5.03
C PHE A 18 -34.38 10.11 -4.21
N ALA A 19 -34.35 9.87 -2.90
CA ALA A 19 -33.25 10.28 -2.02
C ALA A 19 -32.18 9.16 -1.92
N LEU A 20 -31.74 8.63 -3.05
CA LEU A 20 -30.75 7.52 -3.09
C LEU A 20 -29.40 7.93 -3.69
N SER A 21 -29.07 9.23 -3.81
CA SER A 21 -27.82 9.59 -4.52
C SER A 21 -26.68 10.11 -3.64
N ALA A 22 -26.92 10.57 -2.43
CA ALA A 22 -25.85 11.13 -1.61
C ALA A 22 -24.98 10.05 -0.92
N ALA A 23 -25.60 8.98 -0.40
CA ALA A 23 -24.87 7.92 0.30
C ALA A 23 -24.02 7.03 -0.64
N ALA A 24 -24.44 6.88 -1.91
CA ALA A 24 -23.66 6.11 -2.90
C ALA A 24 -22.48 6.91 -3.46
N GLN A 25 -22.57 8.24 -3.53
CA GLN A 25 -21.48 9.11 -3.92
C GLN A 25 -20.42 9.24 -2.82
N ASP A 26 -20.83 9.30 -1.55
CA ASP A 26 -19.88 9.29 -0.42
C ASP A 26 -19.13 7.96 -0.28
N ALA A 27 -19.72 6.83 -0.64
CA ALA A 27 -19.05 5.54 -0.63
C ALA A 27 -18.03 5.40 -1.78
N ALA A 28 -18.28 5.99 -2.94
CA ALA A 28 -17.34 5.97 -4.07
C ALA A 28 -16.14 6.90 -3.86
N THR A 29 -16.30 8.00 -3.11
CA THR A 29 -15.20 8.90 -2.72
C THR A 29 -14.36 8.38 -1.54
N ALA A 30 -14.80 7.33 -0.86
CA ALA A 30 -14.11 6.74 0.28
C ALA A 30 -12.90 5.84 -0.08
N VAL A 31 -12.67 5.52 -1.36
CA VAL A 31 -11.67 4.54 -1.77
C VAL A 31 -10.27 5.12 -1.84
N GLY A 32 -10.10 6.36 -2.30
CA GLY A 32 -8.80 7.05 -2.39
C GLY A 32 -8.96 8.56 -2.28
N ALA A 33 -7.85 9.28 -2.19
CA ALA A 33 -7.84 10.74 -2.18
C ALA A 33 -6.65 11.26 -3.01
N PRO A 34 -6.81 12.41 -3.70
CA PRO A 34 -5.74 12.97 -4.52
C PRO A 34 -4.58 13.48 -3.66
N ALA A 35 -3.41 13.56 -4.24
CA ALA A 35 -2.17 13.90 -3.55
C ALA A 35 -2.20 15.25 -2.82
N ASP A 36 -2.86 16.23 -3.40
CA ASP A 36 -2.97 17.59 -2.87
C ASP A 36 -3.92 17.71 -1.66
N ALA A 37 -4.68 16.66 -1.36
CA ALA A 37 -5.48 16.57 -0.14
C ALA A 37 -4.63 16.32 1.12
N PHE A 38 -3.34 15.96 0.97
CA PHE A 38 -2.43 15.58 2.06
C PHE A 38 -1.34 16.61 2.26
N PRO A 39 -0.78 16.74 3.48
CA PRO A 39 0.40 17.55 3.69
C PRO A 39 1.61 16.94 2.97
N LYS A 40 2.54 17.79 2.54
CA LYS A 40 3.88 17.33 2.13
C LYS A 40 4.65 16.84 3.37
N PRO A 41 5.55 15.84 3.22
CA PRO A 41 6.39 15.44 4.34
C PRO A 41 7.29 16.59 4.78
N ASP A 42 7.45 16.77 6.10
CA ASP A 42 8.37 17.78 6.70
C ASP A 42 9.73 17.11 6.96
N ARG A 43 10.29 16.53 5.90
CA ARG A 43 11.59 15.86 5.88
C ARG A 43 12.18 15.91 4.48
N PRO A 44 13.52 15.82 4.32
CA PRO A 44 14.12 15.53 3.03
C PRO A 44 13.59 14.22 2.45
N VAL A 45 13.47 14.15 1.14
CA VAL A 45 13.17 12.92 0.38
C VAL A 45 14.45 12.54 -0.34
N ALA A 46 14.90 11.32 -0.16
CA ALA A 46 16.08 10.84 -0.88
C ALA A 46 15.77 10.65 -2.37
N ASP A 47 16.79 10.79 -3.19
CA ASP A 47 16.69 10.44 -4.60
C ASP A 47 16.52 8.92 -4.74
N ILE A 48 15.77 8.50 -5.75
CA ILE A 48 15.66 7.08 -6.12
C ILE A 48 17.02 6.64 -6.65
N ILE A 49 17.70 5.79 -5.91
CA ILE A 49 19.01 5.28 -6.29
C ILE A 49 19.06 3.77 -6.26
N SER A 50 20.17 3.27 -6.82
CA SER A 50 20.51 1.85 -6.78
C SER A 50 20.57 1.32 -5.35
N PRO A 51 20.27 0.02 -5.14
CA PRO A 51 20.21 -0.59 -3.83
C PRO A 51 21.52 -0.46 -3.07
N ILE A 52 21.43 -0.38 -1.74
CA ILE A 52 22.55 -0.32 -0.80
C ILE A 52 23.47 -1.55 -0.84
N TRP A 53 23.03 -2.63 -1.46
CA TRP A 53 23.77 -3.86 -1.64
C TRP A 53 24.47 -3.87 -3.00
N HIS A 54 25.77 -4.23 -3.03
CA HIS A 54 26.52 -4.36 -4.29
C HIS A 54 26.03 -5.52 -5.17
N SER A 55 25.38 -6.52 -4.56
CA SER A 55 24.80 -7.65 -5.26
C SER A 55 23.66 -8.29 -4.48
N GLU A 56 22.77 -9.00 -5.21
CA GLU A 56 21.73 -9.81 -4.57
C GLU A 56 22.31 -10.92 -3.68
N SER A 57 23.48 -11.46 -4.05
CA SER A 57 24.17 -12.48 -3.25
C SER A 57 24.61 -11.95 -1.88
N GLU A 58 25.11 -10.72 -1.80
CA GLU A 58 25.42 -10.09 -0.50
C GLU A 58 24.17 -9.93 0.37
N ARG A 59 23.08 -9.49 -0.24
CA ARG A 59 21.80 -9.35 0.45
C ARG A 59 21.25 -10.70 0.93
N ASP A 60 21.41 -11.75 0.14
CA ASP A 60 21.06 -13.11 0.53
C ASP A 60 21.93 -13.61 1.70
N HIS A 61 23.24 -13.33 1.68
CA HIS A 61 24.14 -13.70 2.77
C HIS A 61 23.84 -12.98 4.09
N ALA A 62 23.33 -11.74 4.02
CA ALA A 62 22.84 -11.02 5.20
C ALA A 62 21.58 -11.65 5.81
N GLY A 63 20.91 -12.56 5.11
CA GLY A 63 19.74 -13.28 5.58
C GLY A 63 18.49 -12.41 5.72
N GLU A 64 18.44 -11.25 5.06
CA GLU A 64 17.31 -10.32 5.16
C GLU A 64 16.00 -10.94 4.68
N PRO A 65 15.92 -11.63 3.50
CA PRO A 65 14.68 -12.24 3.04
C PRO A 65 14.13 -13.30 4.01
N GLN A 66 15.02 -14.13 4.57
CA GLN A 66 14.64 -15.18 5.52
C GLN A 66 14.07 -14.58 6.81
N GLN A 67 14.66 -13.49 7.29
CA GLN A 67 14.16 -12.77 8.46
C GLN A 67 12.77 -12.15 8.17
N LEU A 68 12.57 -11.57 6.99
CA LEU A 68 11.27 -11.03 6.59
C LEU A 68 10.22 -12.14 6.51
N VAL A 69 10.52 -13.22 5.81
CA VAL A 69 9.61 -14.37 5.68
C VAL A 69 9.18 -14.88 7.05
N SER A 70 10.14 -15.10 7.94
CA SER A 70 9.87 -15.61 9.30
C SER A 70 9.07 -14.63 10.15
N ARG A 71 9.51 -13.36 10.23
CA ARG A 71 8.91 -12.35 11.12
C ARG A 71 7.54 -11.86 10.63
N LEU A 72 7.33 -11.81 9.32
CA LEU A 72 6.06 -11.48 8.70
C LEU A 72 5.14 -12.71 8.56
N GLY A 73 5.65 -13.92 8.83
CA GLY A 73 4.87 -15.16 8.70
C GLY A 73 4.39 -15.40 7.27
N ILE A 74 5.23 -15.10 6.27
CA ILE A 74 4.89 -15.31 4.86
C ILE A 74 4.81 -16.81 4.59
N LYS A 75 3.73 -17.25 3.96
CA LYS A 75 3.43 -18.66 3.73
C LYS A 75 2.64 -18.89 2.45
N SER A 76 2.54 -20.14 2.05
CA SER A 76 1.76 -20.56 0.90
C SER A 76 0.31 -20.06 0.96
N GLY A 77 -0.22 -19.63 -0.17
CA GLY A 77 -1.57 -19.13 -0.36
C GLY A 77 -1.76 -17.64 -0.07
N MET A 78 -0.76 -16.93 0.49
CA MET A 78 -0.86 -15.50 0.73
C MET A 78 -0.77 -14.69 -0.56
N THR A 79 -1.53 -13.60 -0.61
CA THR A 79 -1.32 -12.51 -1.58
C THR A 79 -0.57 -11.37 -0.90
N LEU A 80 0.57 -11.00 -1.45
CA LEU A 80 1.38 -9.90 -0.93
C LEU A 80 1.75 -8.91 -2.04
N ALA A 81 1.95 -7.64 -1.65
CA ALA A 81 2.50 -6.62 -2.54
C ALA A 81 3.93 -6.26 -2.12
N ASP A 82 4.82 -6.16 -3.09
CA ASP A 82 6.15 -5.55 -2.99
C ASP A 82 6.05 -4.15 -3.59
N ILE A 83 6.03 -3.12 -2.73
CA ILE A 83 5.90 -1.71 -3.12
C ILE A 83 7.29 -1.13 -3.33
N GLY A 84 7.53 -0.56 -4.52
CA GLY A 84 8.86 -0.19 -4.96
C GLY A 84 9.70 -1.42 -5.30
N ALA A 85 9.15 -2.32 -6.12
CA ALA A 85 9.74 -3.62 -6.42
C ALA A 85 11.05 -3.54 -7.23
N VAL A 86 11.31 -2.42 -7.92
CA VAL A 86 12.51 -2.17 -8.74
C VAL A 86 12.83 -3.35 -9.67
N SER A 87 13.94 -4.04 -9.42
CA SER A 87 14.39 -5.22 -10.19
C SER A 87 13.72 -6.54 -9.78
N GLY A 88 12.82 -6.52 -8.77
CA GLY A 88 12.12 -7.69 -8.29
C GLY A 88 12.93 -8.62 -7.39
N TYR A 89 13.86 -8.08 -6.62
CA TYR A 89 14.65 -8.87 -5.67
C TYR A 89 13.77 -9.71 -4.73
N TYR A 90 12.76 -9.10 -4.11
CA TYR A 90 11.81 -9.83 -3.26
C TYR A 90 10.79 -10.61 -4.05
N VAL A 91 10.35 -10.10 -5.20
CA VAL A 91 9.37 -10.78 -6.07
C VAL A 91 9.80 -12.21 -6.37
N VAL A 92 11.05 -12.39 -6.85
CA VAL A 92 11.55 -13.72 -7.24
C VAL A 92 11.78 -14.66 -6.05
N ARG A 93 11.98 -14.11 -4.85
CA ARG A 93 12.18 -14.90 -3.62
C ARG A 93 10.87 -15.27 -2.94
N LEU A 94 9.88 -14.40 -3.02
CA LEU A 94 8.59 -14.59 -2.35
C LEU A 94 7.60 -15.39 -3.21
N SER A 95 7.67 -15.29 -4.54
CA SER A 95 6.82 -16.03 -5.46
C SER A 95 6.81 -17.56 -5.20
N PRO A 96 7.96 -18.25 -5.06
CA PRO A 96 7.95 -19.67 -4.75
C PRO A 96 7.44 -19.99 -3.34
N ILE A 97 7.58 -19.06 -2.38
CA ILE A 97 7.12 -19.27 -1.00
C ILE A 97 5.60 -19.20 -0.90
N VAL A 98 4.97 -18.20 -1.54
CA VAL A 98 3.50 -18.13 -1.58
C VAL A 98 2.91 -19.21 -2.50
N GLY A 99 3.69 -19.71 -3.45
CA GLY A 99 3.32 -20.84 -4.31
C GLY A 99 2.16 -20.54 -5.27
N PRO A 100 1.68 -21.55 -6.00
CA PRO A 100 0.69 -21.37 -7.06
C PRO A 100 -0.70 -20.95 -6.56
N GLY A 101 -1.00 -21.16 -5.29
CA GLY A 101 -2.24 -20.69 -4.64
C GLY A 101 -2.15 -19.29 -4.05
N GLY A 102 -0.96 -18.69 -4.02
CA GLY A 102 -0.72 -17.33 -3.58
C GLY A 102 -0.37 -16.42 -4.75
N ARG A 103 -0.08 -15.14 -4.44
CA ARG A 103 0.25 -14.14 -5.45
C ARG A 103 1.24 -13.11 -4.91
N VAL A 104 2.14 -12.65 -5.75
CA VAL A 104 2.99 -11.48 -5.51
C VAL A 104 2.59 -10.39 -6.48
N ILE A 105 2.20 -9.23 -5.96
CA ILE A 105 1.93 -8.04 -6.75
C ILE A 105 3.16 -7.13 -6.62
N ALA A 106 3.89 -6.99 -7.72
CA ALA A 106 5.07 -6.15 -7.82
C ALA A 106 4.66 -4.77 -8.32
N GLU A 107 4.76 -3.78 -7.47
CA GLU A 107 4.38 -2.41 -7.78
C GLU A 107 5.62 -1.52 -7.83
N ASP A 108 5.67 -0.63 -8.84
CA ASP A 108 6.67 0.43 -8.92
C ASP A 108 6.11 1.62 -9.72
N VAL A 109 6.61 2.81 -9.44
CA VAL A 109 6.25 4.03 -10.17
C VAL A 109 7.05 4.21 -11.46
N ALA A 110 8.22 3.57 -11.58
CA ALA A 110 9.16 3.74 -12.68
C ALA A 110 8.90 2.72 -13.81
N PRO A 111 8.44 3.15 -15.01
CA PRO A 111 8.14 2.24 -16.12
C PRO A 111 9.34 1.38 -16.56
N ASP A 112 10.54 1.94 -16.51
CA ASP A 112 11.77 1.25 -16.94
C ASP A 112 12.10 0.09 -16.00
N TYR A 113 11.90 0.25 -14.69
CA TYR A 113 12.05 -0.83 -13.72
C TYR A 113 11.04 -1.94 -13.99
N LEU A 114 9.78 -1.59 -14.23
CA LEU A 114 8.73 -2.56 -14.53
C LEU A 114 8.98 -3.33 -15.83
N GLN A 115 9.60 -2.71 -16.82
CA GLN A 115 9.99 -3.40 -18.05
C GLN A 115 11.04 -4.48 -17.77
N GLY A 116 12.09 -4.16 -17.03
CA GLY A 116 13.11 -5.10 -16.62
C GLY A 116 12.55 -6.23 -15.74
N LEU A 117 11.64 -5.88 -14.83
CA LEU A 117 10.96 -6.84 -13.96
C LEU A 117 10.10 -7.83 -14.75
N ARG A 118 9.33 -7.37 -15.77
CA ARG A 118 8.56 -8.26 -16.64
C ARG A 118 9.47 -9.29 -17.33
N GLN A 119 10.57 -8.83 -17.93
CA GLN A 119 11.53 -9.72 -18.57
C GLN A 119 12.10 -10.76 -17.58
N ARG A 120 12.38 -10.34 -16.34
CA ARG A 120 12.87 -11.24 -15.30
C ARG A 120 11.83 -12.28 -14.88
N VAL A 121 10.60 -11.86 -14.66
CA VAL A 121 9.46 -12.71 -14.28
C VAL A 121 9.20 -13.77 -15.38
N ASP A 122 9.19 -13.33 -16.65
CA ASP A 122 9.00 -14.21 -17.80
C ASP A 122 10.16 -15.22 -17.95
N ALA A 123 11.40 -14.75 -17.84
CA ALA A 123 12.59 -15.60 -17.94
C ALA A 123 12.66 -16.67 -16.83
N LEU A 124 12.10 -16.38 -15.65
CA LEU A 124 12.03 -17.31 -14.52
C LEU A 124 10.74 -18.15 -14.52
N GLY A 125 9.82 -17.90 -15.44
CA GLY A 125 8.56 -18.63 -15.56
C GLY A 125 7.63 -18.46 -14.36
N LEU A 126 7.65 -17.31 -13.68
CA LEU A 126 6.83 -17.05 -12.48
C LEU A 126 5.38 -16.74 -12.89
N GLN A 127 4.46 -17.66 -12.63
CA GLN A 127 3.06 -17.58 -13.06
C GLN A 127 2.14 -16.88 -12.03
N ASN A 128 2.63 -16.62 -10.84
CA ASN A 128 1.88 -16.04 -9.72
C ASN A 128 2.37 -14.64 -9.36
N VAL A 129 2.91 -13.91 -10.34
CA VAL A 129 3.36 -12.52 -10.21
C VAL A 129 2.53 -11.60 -11.10
N ASP A 130 1.91 -10.59 -10.51
CA ASP A 130 1.28 -9.48 -11.22
C ASP A 130 2.18 -8.25 -11.13
N ILE A 131 2.29 -7.49 -12.21
CA ILE A 131 3.09 -6.27 -12.26
C ILE A 131 2.17 -5.07 -12.44
N VAL A 132 2.21 -4.15 -11.50
CA VAL A 132 1.36 -2.97 -11.44
C VAL A 132 2.22 -1.71 -11.51
N GLN A 133 1.84 -0.76 -12.35
CA GLN A 133 2.41 0.58 -12.33
C GLN A 133 1.56 1.47 -11.43
N GLY A 134 2.14 1.87 -10.32
CA GLY A 134 1.56 2.83 -9.40
C GLY A 134 1.90 4.28 -9.72
N GLU A 135 1.52 5.15 -8.81
CA GLU A 135 1.86 6.57 -8.77
C GLU A 135 2.42 6.90 -7.39
N ALA A 136 3.19 7.99 -7.27
CA ALA A 136 3.84 8.38 -6.02
C ALA A 136 2.87 8.53 -4.81
N HIS A 137 1.59 8.70 -5.07
CA HIS A 137 0.56 8.89 -4.07
C HIS A 137 -0.47 7.76 -4.02
N ASP A 138 -0.47 6.84 -4.99
CA ASP A 138 -1.45 5.76 -5.10
C ASP A 138 -0.81 4.52 -5.76
N PRO A 139 -0.67 3.41 -5.04
CA PRO A 139 -0.07 2.20 -5.59
C PRO A 139 -0.99 1.46 -6.57
N LYS A 140 -2.22 1.91 -6.78
CA LYS A 140 -3.22 1.36 -7.73
C LYS A 140 -3.45 -0.14 -7.60
N LEU A 141 -3.39 -0.65 -6.40
CA LEU A 141 -3.57 -2.06 -6.12
C LEU A 141 -5.05 -2.46 -6.07
N PRO A 142 -5.38 -3.72 -6.38
CA PRO A 142 -6.74 -4.22 -6.28
C PRO A 142 -7.27 -4.10 -4.84
N MET A 143 -8.55 -3.73 -4.72
CA MET A 143 -9.21 -3.64 -3.40
C MET A 143 -9.35 -5.02 -2.75
N GLN A 144 -9.15 -5.06 -1.41
CA GLN A 144 -9.31 -6.26 -0.58
C GLN A 144 -8.60 -7.50 -1.16
N ALA A 145 -7.38 -7.31 -1.63
CA ALA A 145 -6.58 -8.36 -2.24
C ALA A 145 -5.41 -8.80 -1.37
N LEU A 146 -4.89 -7.92 -0.49
CA LEU A 146 -3.62 -8.13 0.18
C LEU A 146 -3.76 -8.70 1.58
N ASP A 147 -2.98 -9.72 1.88
CA ASP A 147 -2.70 -10.19 3.24
C ASP A 147 -1.50 -9.46 3.85
N LEU A 148 -0.60 -8.95 2.98
CA LEU A 148 0.63 -8.27 3.38
C LEU A 148 1.08 -7.29 2.30
N ALA A 149 1.56 -6.12 2.69
CA ALA A 149 2.42 -5.28 1.86
C ALA A 149 3.81 -5.17 2.49
N ILE A 150 4.84 -5.12 1.66
CA ILE A 150 6.21 -4.82 2.09
C ILE A 150 6.72 -3.58 1.36
N LEU A 151 7.46 -2.74 2.09
CA LEU A 151 8.25 -1.61 1.59
C LEU A 151 9.68 -1.82 2.11
N VAL A 152 10.62 -2.08 1.22
CA VAL A 152 11.95 -2.48 1.65
C VAL A 152 13.02 -1.55 1.10
N HIS A 153 13.68 -0.80 1.97
CA HIS A 153 14.71 0.18 1.66
C HIS A 153 14.28 1.25 0.64
N MET A 154 13.01 1.69 0.71
CA MET A 154 12.46 2.69 -0.20
C MET A 154 11.57 3.75 0.49
N TYR A 155 11.21 3.56 1.77
CA TYR A 155 10.30 4.47 2.44
C TYR A 155 10.85 5.91 2.51
N HIS A 156 12.14 6.09 2.65
CA HIS A 156 12.84 7.38 2.63
C HIS A 156 12.78 8.11 1.28
N GLU A 157 12.46 7.40 0.18
CA GLU A 157 12.31 7.94 -1.18
C GLU A 157 10.89 8.39 -1.49
N ILE A 158 9.90 8.07 -0.63
CA ILE A 158 8.49 8.39 -0.88
C ILE A 158 8.26 9.89 -0.69
N ALA A 159 7.93 10.56 -1.80
CA ALA A 159 7.63 11.99 -1.82
C ALA A 159 6.25 12.34 -1.23
N GLN A 160 5.34 11.38 -1.18
CA GLN A 160 3.96 11.57 -0.71
C GLN A 160 3.52 10.44 0.25
N PRO A 161 4.21 10.28 1.39
CA PRO A 161 4.01 9.13 2.27
C PRO A 161 2.59 9.04 2.83
N PHE A 162 1.99 10.17 3.21
CA PHE A 162 0.62 10.19 3.75
C PHE A 162 -0.41 9.76 2.72
N ALA A 163 -0.28 10.23 1.48
CA ALA A 163 -1.17 9.88 0.39
C ALA A 163 -1.02 8.40 -0.02
N LEU A 164 0.22 7.93 -0.19
CA LEU A 164 0.50 6.53 -0.52
C LEU A 164 -0.06 5.58 0.54
N LEU A 165 0.26 5.82 1.81
CA LEU A 165 -0.25 5.00 2.93
C LEU A 165 -1.77 5.02 3.02
N TYR A 166 -2.40 6.18 2.81
CA TYR A 166 -3.85 6.33 2.83
C TYR A 166 -4.52 5.55 1.70
N ASN A 167 -3.99 5.67 0.48
CA ASN A 167 -4.53 5.04 -0.72
C ASN A 167 -4.23 3.53 -0.80
N LEU A 168 -3.23 3.06 -0.07
CA LEU A 168 -2.93 1.64 0.09
C LEU A 168 -3.96 0.90 0.97
N VAL A 169 -4.61 1.60 1.92
CA VAL A 169 -5.53 0.95 2.88
C VAL A 169 -6.63 0.12 2.22
N PRO A 170 -7.31 0.58 1.15
CA PRO A 170 -8.37 -0.20 0.51
C PRO A 170 -7.93 -1.55 -0.06
N ALA A 171 -6.64 -1.72 -0.35
CA ALA A 171 -6.11 -2.97 -0.89
C ALA A 171 -6.00 -4.09 0.16
N PHE A 172 -6.00 -3.77 1.45
CA PHE A 172 -5.81 -4.74 2.51
C PHE A 172 -7.07 -5.55 2.82
N ASN A 173 -6.88 -6.85 3.01
CA ASN A 173 -7.84 -7.76 3.62
C ASN A 173 -8.00 -7.48 5.13
N PRO A 174 -9.11 -7.86 5.76
CA PRO A 174 -9.20 -7.87 7.22
C PRO A 174 -8.08 -8.70 7.86
N GLY A 175 -7.35 -8.11 8.81
CA GLY A 175 -6.21 -8.76 9.47
C GLY A 175 -4.88 -8.69 8.72
N ALA A 176 -4.85 -8.02 7.56
CA ALA A 176 -3.61 -7.78 6.82
C ALA A 176 -2.61 -6.90 7.60
N ARG A 177 -1.38 -6.89 7.12
CA ARG A 177 -0.27 -6.14 7.73
C ARG A 177 0.55 -5.44 6.67
N ILE A 178 1.31 -4.43 7.11
CA ILE A 178 2.38 -3.84 6.33
C ILE A 178 3.70 -4.03 7.07
N GLY A 179 4.74 -4.47 6.36
CA GLY A 179 6.11 -4.57 6.85
C GLY A 179 7.00 -3.56 6.16
N ILE A 180 7.68 -2.72 6.93
CA ILE A 180 8.60 -1.70 6.40
C ILE A 180 9.99 -2.01 6.92
N VAL A 181 10.91 -2.22 5.99
CA VAL A 181 12.34 -2.37 6.27
C VAL A 181 13.05 -1.09 5.85
N ASP A 182 13.81 -0.52 6.77
CA ASP A 182 14.66 0.62 6.47
C ASP A 182 15.86 0.67 7.44
N THR A 183 16.80 1.58 7.19
CA THR A 183 17.94 1.81 8.08
C THR A 183 17.63 2.89 9.11
N PHE A 184 18.45 2.97 10.16
CA PHE A 184 18.30 4.00 11.21
C PHE A 184 18.81 5.38 10.78
N ALA A 185 19.35 5.50 9.57
CA ALA A 185 19.90 6.75 9.04
C ALA A 185 18.81 7.81 8.82
N ALA A 186 19.22 9.05 8.65
CA ALA A 186 18.33 10.14 8.23
C ALA A 186 17.86 9.92 6.78
N THR A 187 16.71 10.50 6.41
CA THR A 187 16.09 10.25 5.10
C THR A 187 16.99 10.66 3.92
N GLN A 188 17.72 11.76 4.02
CA GLN A 188 18.72 12.17 3.02
C GLN A 188 19.94 11.23 2.95
N SER A 189 20.09 10.31 3.91
CA SER A 189 21.16 9.31 3.96
C SER A 189 20.61 7.88 3.79
N HIS A 190 19.53 7.76 3.02
CA HIS A 190 18.87 6.50 2.65
C HIS A 190 18.45 5.64 3.84
N GLY A 191 17.72 6.26 4.77
CA GLY A 191 17.10 5.59 5.90
C GLY A 191 15.91 6.36 6.42
N THR A 192 15.18 5.77 7.34
CA THR A 192 14.07 6.45 8.01
C THR A 192 14.19 6.24 9.51
N PRO A 193 14.46 7.31 10.30
CA PRO A 193 14.49 7.18 11.75
C PRO A 193 13.18 6.54 12.26
N PRO A 194 13.22 5.53 13.13
CA PRO A 194 12.02 4.83 13.58
C PRO A 194 10.95 5.73 14.21
N THR A 195 11.37 6.83 14.85
CA THR A 195 10.44 7.83 15.42
C THR A 195 9.65 8.56 14.34
N LEU A 196 10.30 8.91 13.23
CA LEU A 196 9.67 9.53 12.08
C LEU A 196 8.71 8.54 11.39
N LEU A 197 9.16 7.31 11.11
CA LEU A 197 8.34 6.26 10.51
C LEU A 197 7.05 6.04 11.31
N ARG A 198 7.16 5.88 12.62
CA ARG A 198 6.02 5.70 13.51
C ARG A 198 5.05 6.89 13.44
N CYS A 199 5.58 8.10 13.47
CA CYS A 199 4.75 9.31 13.37
C CYS A 199 3.95 9.32 12.06
N GLU A 200 4.61 9.12 10.91
CA GLU A 200 3.95 9.18 9.60
C GLU A 200 2.89 8.07 9.44
N LEU A 201 3.16 6.84 9.89
CA LEU A 201 2.17 5.77 9.86
C LEU A 201 1.00 6.02 10.82
N HIS A 202 1.28 6.44 12.05
CA HIS A 202 0.22 6.76 13.02
C HIS A 202 -0.65 7.93 12.55
N ALA A 203 -0.07 8.93 11.87
CA ALA A 203 -0.82 10.06 11.31
C ALA A 203 -1.89 9.62 10.29
N VAL A 204 -1.70 8.48 9.62
CA VAL A 204 -2.67 7.88 8.69
C VAL A 204 -3.57 6.84 9.37
N GLY A 205 -3.31 6.53 10.64
CA GLY A 205 -4.12 5.60 11.43
C GLY A 205 -3.57 4.17 11.52
N TYR A 206 -2.37 3.90 10.99
CA TYR A 206 -1.73 2.60 11.18
C TYR A 206 -1.30 2.42 12.63
N ARG A 207 -1.38 1.19 13.12
CA ARG A 207 -1.01 0.82 14.50
C ARG A 207 0.17 -0.14 14.49
N GLU A 208 1.28 0.24 15.14
CA GLU A 208 2.45 -0.63 15.27
C GLU A 208 2.08 -1.95 15.99
N LEU A 209 2.51 -3.05 15.41
CA LEU A 209 2.37 -4.41 15.97
C LEU A 209 3.68 -4.92 16.52
N ASN A 210 4.78 -4.65 15.83
CA ASN A 210 6.10 -5.13 16.21
C ASN A 210 7.20 -4.26 15.58
N PHE A 211 8.36 -4.26 16.23
CA PHE A 211 9.58 -3.61 15.75
C PHE A 211 10.79 -4.49 16.05
N ASN A 212 11.60 -4.79 15.04
CA ASN A 212 12.73 -5.68 15.17
C ASN A 212 13.95 -5.09 14.46
N ARG A 213 15.10 -5.03 15.13
CA ARG A 213 16.37 -4.85 14.45
C ARG A 213 16.69 -6.12 13.67
N LEU A 214 17.10 -5.99 12.42
CA LEU A 214 17.53 -7.13 11.62
C LEU A 214 18.99 -7.48 11.95
N THR A 215 19.34 -8.75 11.83
CA THR A 215 20.71 -9.22 11.99
C THR A 215 21.42 -9.20 10.65
N GLY A 216 22.73 -8.98 10.64
CA GLY A 216 23.53 -8.95 9.41
C GLY A 216 23.47 -7.64 8.61
N SER A 217 22.72 -6.63 9.10
CA SER A 217 22.65 -5.30 8.51
C SER A 217 22.32 -4.25 9.57
N ASP A 218 22.50 -2.97 9.23
CA ASP A 218 22.01 -1.85 10.07
C ASP A 218 20.60 -1.44 9.67
N ALA A 219 19.70 -2.42 9.64
CA ALA A 219 18.31 -2.23 9.28
C ALA A 219 17.36 -2.69 10.39
N TYR A 220 16.13 -2.27 10.29
CA TYR A 220 15.02 -2.72 11.11
C TYR A 220 13.83 -3.17 10.25
N LEU A 221 12.96 -3.98 10.82
CA LEU A 221 11.64 -4.30 10.31
C LEU A 221 10.60 -3.75 11.30
N ALA A 222 9.78 -2.81 10.85
CA ALA A 222 8.61 -2.34 11.56
C ALA A 222 7.34 -2.92 10.93
N ILE A 223 6.45 -3.47 11.75
CA ILE A 223 5.23 -4.15 11.31
C ILE A 223 4.02 -3.39 11.85
N PHE A 224 3.08 -3.03 10.96
CA PHE A 224 1.88 -2.31 11.35
C PHE A 224 0.61 -3.01 10.86
N ALA A 225 -0.49 -2.78 11.58
CA ALA A 225 -1.84 -3.06 11.13
C ALA A 225 -2.39 -1.80 10.45
N PRO A 226 -2.95 -1.92 9.23
CA PRO A 226 -3.66 -0.81 8.60
C PRO A 226 -4.95 -0.47 9.36
N PRO A 227 -5.44 0.77 9.30
CA PRO A 227 -6.79 1.09 9.75
C PRO A 227 -7.82 0.45 8.83
N SER A 228 -9.08 0.38 9.27
CA SER A 228 -10.17 0.14 8.32
C SER A 228 -10.35 1.34 7.38
N VAL A 229 -10.98 1.13 6.22
CA VAL A 229 -11.25 2.22 5.28
C VAL A 229 -12.01 3.37 5.95
N ALA A 230 -13.03 3.06 6.76
CA ALA A 230 -13.80 4.05 7.51
C ALA A 230 -13.05 4.63 8.72
N GLY A 231 -12.01 3.94 9.20
CA GLY A 231 -11.21 4.37 10.36
C GLY A 231 -10.04 5.29 10.01
N ARG A 232 -9.84 5.58 8.73
CA ARG A 232 -8.81 6.54 8.30
C ARG A 232 -9.16 7.97 8.74
N PRO A 233 -8.20 8.79 9.15
CA PRO A 233 -8.43 10.21 9.38
C PRO A 233 -8.81 10.91 8.06
N ARG A 234 -9.50 12.04 8.14
CA ARG A 234 -9.73 12.84 6.94
C ARG A 234 -8.40 13.40 6.43
N PRO A 235 -8.09 13.34 5.11
CA PRO A 235 -6.81 13.78 4.57
C PRO A 235 -6.36 15.16 5.06
N GLY A 236 -7.24 16.15 5.01
CA GLY A 236 -6.92 17.53 5.46
C GLY A 236 -6.72 17.71 6.98
N THR A 237 -6.92 16.67 7.79
CA THR A 237 -6.63 16.70 9.23
C THR A 237 -5.27 16.07 9.58
N ILE A 238 -4.62 15.46 8.62
CA ILE A 238 -3.29 14.86 8.79
C ILE A 238 -2.26 15.98 8.90
N VAL A 239 -1.39 15.90 9.90
CA VAL A 239 -0.30 16.84 10.12
C VAL A 239 1.02 16.16 9.79
N ALA A 240 1.87 16.87 9.06
CA ALA A 240 3.19 16.36 8.72
C ALA A 240 4.06 16.15 9.98
N CYS A 241 4.79 15.05 9.98
CA CYS A 241 5.74 14.69 11.01
C CYS A 241 7.08 15.37 10.74
N LYS A 242 7.68 15.97 11.76
CA LYS A 242 9.03 16.53 11.66
C LYS A 242 10.07 15.43 11.75
N ALA A 243 11.07 15.51 10.87
CA ALA A 243 12.28 14.72 11.05
C ALA A 243 12.97 15.09 12.39
N PRO A 244 13.56 14.10 13.09
CA PRO A 244 14.32 14.36 14.33
C PRO A 244 15.60 15.14 14.08
#